data_89af9c5bfb1d9675227cddd28947489a
#
_entry.id   89af9c5bfb1d9675227cddd28947489a
#
_cell.length_a   1.000
_cell.length_b   1.000
_cell.length_c   1.000
_cell.angle_alpha   90.00
_cell.angle_beta   90.00
_cell.angle_gamma   90.00
#
_symmetry.space_group_name_H-M   'P 1'
#
loop_
_entity.id
_entity.type
_entity.pdbx_description
1 polymer ?
#
loop_
_entity_poly.entity_id
_entity_poly.type
_entity_poly.pdbx_seq_one_letter_code
_entity_poly.pdbx_strand_id
1 'polypeptide(L)'
;MFHAHQIPSLIKKGLTHAPEEMKELKDITLNEKFSNGNGNEKQIENFQQVYKDDLINGNKINKKLKAVVACGNGTAGVFAPDILRGIGCEVIELDCELDWTFP
;
A
#
# COMPACT_ATOMS: atom_id res chain seq x y z
N MET A 1 -4.61 19.00 4.19
CA MET A 1 -4.27 19.41 2.82
C MET A 1 -3.60 18.21 2.15
N PHE A 2 -4.30 17.49 1.29
CA PHE A 2 -3.69 16.35 0.58
C PHE A 2 -2.75 16.91 -0.49
N HIS A 3 -1.45 16.67 -0.32
CA HIS A 3 -0.49 16.99 -1.37
C HIS A 3 -0.72 16.03 -2.54
N ALA A 4 -0.96 16.58 -3.72
CA ALA A 4 -1.23 15.83 -4.96
C ALA A 4 -0.11 14.84 -5.37
N HIS A 5 1.00 14.83 -4.65
CA HIS A 5 2.14 13.93 -4.88
C HIS A 5 2.01 12.57 -4.19
N GLN A 6 0.98 12.37 -3.37
CA GLN A 6 0.83 11.17 -2.53
C GLN A 6 -0.34 10.26 -2.91
N ILE A 7 -0.93 10.42 -4.10
CA ILE A 7 -1.84 9.41 -4.64
C ILE A 7 -0.96 8.41 -5.41
N PRO A 8 -0.58 7.28 -4.79
CA PRO A 8 0.51 6.45 -5.34
C PRO A 8 0.14 5.78 -6.66
N SER A 9 -1.08 5.44 -6.88
CA SER A 9 -1.65 5.03 -8.17
C SER A 9 -3.13 4.73 -8.02
N LEU A 10 -3.92 5.23 -8.94
CA LEU A 10 -5.31 4.85 -9.08
C LEU A 10 -5.43 3.74 -10.13
N ILE A 11 -6.25 2.74 -9.83
CA ILE A 11 -6.44 1.58 -10.70
C ILE A 11 -7.89 1.54 -11.14
N LYS A 12 -8.11 1.46 -12.44
CA LYS A 12 -9.41 1.27 -13.05
C LYS A 12 -9.40 0.00 -13.92
N LYS A 13 -10.28 -0.94 -13.61
CA LYS A 13 -10.35 -2.24 -14.33
C LYS A 13 -9.00 -2.99 -14.39
N GLY A 14 -8.22 -2.91 -13.33
CA GLY A 14 -6.91 -3.55 -13.24
C GLY A 14 -5.76 -2.83 -13.93
N LEU A 15 -6.00 -1.64 -14.49
CA LEU A 15 -4.97 -0.82 -15.14
C LEU A 15 -4.71 0.44 -14.32
N THR A 16 -3.46 0.84 -14.26
CA THR A 16 -3.06 2.12 -13.64
C THR A 16 -3.60 3.27 -14.48
N HIS A 17 -4.07 4.31 -13.81
CA HIS A 17 -4.54 5.52 -14.49
C HIS A 17 -3.43 6.19 -15.27
N ALA A 18 -3.67 6.42 -16.56
CA ALA A 18 -2.80 7.20 -17.43
C ALA A 18 -2.89 8.71 -17.10
N PRO A 19 -1.96 9.54 -17.58
CA PRO A 19 -1.98 10.98 -17.32
C PRO A 19 -3.30 11.66 -17.71
N GLU A 20 -3.93 11.21 -18.78
CA GLU A 20 -5.21 11.74 -19.27
C GLU A 20 -6.34 11.47 -18.28
N GLU A 21 -6.40 10.26 -17.72
CA GLU A 21 -7.39 9.87 -16.72
C GLU A 21 -7.19 10.62 -15.40
N MET A 22 -5.94 10.87 -15.02
CA MET A 22 -5.61 11.72 -13.87
C MET A 22 -6.05 13.17 -14.07
N LYS A 23 -5.96 13.68 -15.31
CA LYS A 23 -6.47 15.01 -15.67
C LYS A 23 -7.99 15.05 -15.58
N GLU A 24 -8.68 14.03 -16.09
CA GLU A 24 -10.13 13.90 -15.97
C GLU A 24 -10.57 13.87 -14.50
N LEU A 25 -9.90 13.10 -13.66
CA LEU A 25 -10.17 13.05 -12.22
C LEU A 25 -10.02 14.42 -11.56
N LYS A 26 -8.97 15.15 -11.93
CA LYS A 26 -8.75 16.52 -11.47
C LYS A 26 -9.90 17.43 -11.88
N ASP A 27 -10.34 17.36 -13.11
CA ASP A 27 -11.43 18.18 -13.64
C ASP A 27 -12.77 17.86 -12.96
N ILE A 28 -13.05 16.58 -12.69
CA ILE A 28 -14.22 16.14 -11.92
C ILE A 28 -14.18 16.75 -10.51
N THR A 29 -13.02 16.67 -9.86
CA THR A 29 -12.86 17.13 -8.48
C THR A 29 -12.99 18.65 -8.37
N LEU A 30 -12.30 19.40 -9.26
CA LEU A 30 -12.32 20.86 -9.23
C LEU A 30 -13.67 21.47 -9.62
N ASN A 31 -14.43 20.77 -10.45
CA ASN A 31 -15.74 21.23 -10.92
C ASN A 31 -16.90 20.58 -10.14
N GLU A 32 -16.60 19.83 -9.09
CA GLU A 32 -17.59 19.14 -8.24
C GLU A 32 -18.61 18.28 -9.05
N LYS A 33 -18.14 17.70 -10.18
CA LYS A 33 -18.97 16.86 -11.04
C LYS A 33 -19.09 15.43 -10.50
N PHE A 34 -19.57 15.30 -9.28
CA PHE A 34 -19.71 14.01 -8.63
C PHE A 34 -20.99 13.31 -9.04
N SER A 35 -20.91 12.00 -9.22
CA SER A 35 -22.11 11.17 -9.40
C SER A 35 -22.90 11.08 -8.10
N ASN A 36 -24.21 11.21 -8.20
CA ASN A 36 -25.10 10.97 -7.07
C ASN A 36 -25.65 9.54 -7.14
N GLY A 37 -25.69 8.88 -5.99
CA GLY A 37 -26.20 7.51 -5.90
C GLY A 37 -26.22 7.02 -4.46
N ASN A 38 -26.85 5.87 -4.25
CA ASN A 38 -26.79 5.15 -2.98
C ASN A 38 -25.64 4.16 -3.05
N GLY A 39 -24.70 4.27 -2.11
CA GLY A 39 -23.57 3.35 -1.95
C GLY A 39 -23.62 2.69 -0.58
N ASN A 40 -22.94 1.55 -0.47
CA ASN A 40 -22.69 0.89 0.80
C ASN A 40 -21.19 0.82 1.03
N GLU A 41 -20.77 1.05 2.26
CA GLU A 41 -19.41 0.82 2.71
C GLU A 41 -19.37 -0.52 3.46
N LYS A 42 -18.37 -1.33 3.15
CA LYS A 42 -18.10 -2.58 3.86
C LYS A 42 -16.63 -2.61 4.27
N GLN A 43 -16.36 -2.67 5.55
CA GLN A 43 -15.03 -2.89 6.08
C GLN A 43 -14.67 -4.38 5.95
N ILE A 44 -13.48 -4.66 5.44
CA ILE A 44 -12.92 -6.01 5.39
C ILE A 44 -12.06 -6.20 6.64
N GLU A 45 -12.51 -7.07 7.53
CA GLU A 45 -11.76 -7.43 8.73
C GLU A 45 -10.56 -8.31 8.39
N ASN A 46 -9.51 -8.22 9.20
CA ASN A 46 -8.30 -9.03 9.09
C ASN A 46 -7.58 -8.98 7.72
N PHE A 47 -7.87 -7.99 6.89
CA PHE A 47 -7.26 -7.87 5.56
C PHE A 47 -5.72 -7.93 5.60
N GLN A 48 -5.11 -7.22 6.55
CA GLN A 48 -3.64 -7.18 6.66
C GLN A 48 -3.06 -8.57 6.93
N GLN A 49 -3.67 -9.35 7.82
CA GLN A 49 -3.18 -10.69 8.14
C GLN A 49 -3.37 -11.64 6.96
N VAL A 50 -4.53 -11.62 6.31
CA VAL A 50 -4.80 -12.43 5.12
C VAL A 50 -3.79 -12.13 4.02
N TYR A 51 -3.48 -10.86 3.78
CA TYR A 51 -2.50 -10.44 2.79
C TYR A 51 -1.08 -10.93 3.13
N LYS A 52 -0.66 -10.79 4.40
CA LYS A 52 0.65 -11.28 4.86
C LYS A 52 0.75 -12.80 4.70
N ASP A 53 -0.27 -13.53 5.12
CA ASP A 53 -0.29 -14.99 5.07
C ASP A 53 -0.23 -15.52 3.63
N ASP A 54 -0.96 -14.89 2.71
CA ASP A 54 -0.94 -15.24 1.29
C ASP A 54 0.48 -15.09 0.70
N LEU A 55 1.15 -13.99 0.99
CA LEU A 55 2.52 -13.77 0.53
C LEU A 55 3.55 -14.70 1.19
N ILE A 56 3.36 -15.05 2.45
CA ILE A 56 4.28 -15.94 3.18
C ILE A 56 4.14 -17.38 2.72
N ASN A 57 2.91 -17.87 2.53
CA ASN A 57 2.64 -19.29 2.29
C ASN A 57 3.19 -19.79 0.96
N GLY A 58 3.29 -18.94 -0.06
CA GLY A 58 3.83 -19.30 -1.37
C GLY A 58 5.34 -19.11 -1.53
N ASN A 59 6.04 -18.49 -0.57
CA ASN A 59 7.35 -17.92 -0.82
C ASN A 59 8.43 -18.26 0.23
N LYS A 60 8.37 -19.45 0.82
CA LYS A 60 9.41 -19.89 1.79
C LYS A 60 10.78 -19.99 1.13
N ILE A 61 11.79 -19.47 1.80
CA ILE A 61 13.19 -19.57 1.37
C ILE A 61 13.97 -20.59 2.22
N ASN A 62 14.86 -21.33 1.56
CA ASN A 62 15.64 -22.41 2.20
C ASN A 62 17.04 -21.95 2.65
N LYS A 63 17.35 -20.68 2.52
CA LYS A 63 18.62 -20.09 2.94
C LYS A 63 18.41 -19.09 4.07
N LYS A 64 19.33 -19.08 5.03
CA LYS A 64 19.38 -18.01 6.02
C LYS A 64 19.86 -16.73 5.33
N LEU A 65 18.93 -15.80 5.11
CA LEU A 65 19.23 -14.46 4.59
C LEU A 65 19.03 -13.44 5.71
N LYS A 66 19.92 -12.47 5.75
CA LYS A 66 19.76 -11.28 6.58
C LYS A 66 19.37 -10.11 5.67
N ALA A 67 18.26 -9.48 5.94
CA ALA A 67 17.73 -8.36 5.19
C ALA A 67 17.68 -7.10 6.07
N VAL A 68 18.18 -5.99 5.56
CA VAL A 68 17.90 -4.67 6.12
C VAL A 68 16.72 -4.10 5.35
N VAL A 69 15.66 -3.73 6.06
CA VAL A 69 14.42 -3.21 5.48
C VAL A 69 14.29 -1.77 5.88
N ALA A 70 14.43 -0.87 4.91
CA ALA A 70 14.28 0.57 5.08
C ALA A 70 12.97 1.02 4.43
N CYS A 71 12.02 1.47 5.22
CA CYS A 71 10.68 1.82 4.76
C CYS A 71 10.39 3.32 4.72
N GLY A 72 11.33 4.15 5.18
CA GLY A 72 11.17 5.61 5.21
C GLY A 72 9.87 6.04 5.89
N ASN A 73 9.52 5.38 6.99
CA ASN A 73 8.29 5.62 7.78
C ASN A 73 6.98 5.49 6.98
N GLY A 74 7.03 4.82 5.82
CA GLY A 74 5.89 4.63 4.95
C GLY A 74 5.10 3.34 5.24
N THR A 75 4.03 3.13 4.48
CA THR A 75 3.10 1.99 4.64
C THR A 75 3.76 0.61 4.47
N ALA A 76 4.88 0.53 3.75
CA ALA A 76 5.64 -0.71 3.60
C ALA A 76 6.13 -1.28 4.95
N GLY A 77 6.38 -0.42 5.95
CA GLY A 77 6.79 -0.84 7.29
C GLY A 77 5.78 -1.73 8.00
N VAL A 78 4.51 -1.58 7.69
CA VAL A 78 3.42 -2.39 8.27
C VAL A 78 3.43 -3.83 7.75
N PHE A 79 4.01 -4.09 6.60
CA PHE A 79 3.92 -5.37 5.90
C PHE A 79 5.27 -6.05 5.69
N ALA A 80 6.25 -5.33 5.15
CA ALA A 80 7.49 -5.91 4.65
C ALA A 80 8.31 -6.64 5.73
N PRO A 81 8.52 -6.11 6.96
CA PRO A 81 9.28 -6.81 7.97
C PRO A 81 8.69 -8.16 8.34
N ASP A 82 7.37 -8.21 8.55
CA ASP A 82 6.66 -9.43 8.95
C ASP A 82 6.67 -10.48 7.84
N ILE A 83 6.44 -10.06 6.60
CA ILE A 83 6.46 -10.96 5.44
C ILE A 83 7.85 -11.56 5.27
N LEU A 84 8.90 -10.75 5.34
CA LEU A 84 10.27 -11.23 5.21
C LEU A 84 10.67 -12.19 6.33
N ARG A 85 10.29 -11.92 7.57
CA ARG A 85 10.46 -12.88 8.66
C ARG A 85 9.66 -14.15 8.42
N GLY A 86 8.44 -14.02 7.97
CA GLY A 86 7.54 -15.14 7.66
C GLY A 86 8.08 -16.07 6.60
N ILE A 87 8.78 -15.58 5.59
CA ILE A 87 9.41 -16.41 4.56
C ILE A 87 10.77 -16.97 4.96
N GLY A 88 11.35 -16.55 6.10
CA GLY A 88 12.56 -17.13 6.66
C GLY A 88 13.79 -16.20 6.71
N CYS A 89 13.62 -14.88 6.53
CA CYS A 89 14.71 -13.92 6.70
C CYS A 89 14.92 -13.52 8.16
N GLU A 90 16.18 -13.26 8.53
CA GLU A 90 16.52 -12.41 9.67
C GLU A 90 16.37 -10.95 9.23
N VAL A 91 15.52 -10.16 9.91
CA VAL A 91 15.18 -8.80 9.48
C VAL A 91 15.70 -7.77 10.47
N ILE A 92 16.43 -6.79 9.95
CA ILE A 92 16.83 -5.57 10.66
C ILE A 92 15.96 -4.45 10.07
N GLU A 93 15.18 -3.82 10.93
CA GLU A 93 14.30 -2.73 10.54
C GLU A 93 15.02 -1.38 10.61
N LEU A 94 14.76 -0.54 9.62
CA LEU A 94 15.20 0.85 9.56
C LEU A 94 14.01 1.70 9.08
N ASP A 95 13.59 2.63 9.93
CA ASP A 95 12.48 3.55 9.64
C ASP A 95 11.20 2.81 9.15
N CYS A 96 10.89 1.68 9.83
CA CYS A 96 9.72 0.86 9.51
C CYS A 96 8.46 1.21 10.32
N GLU A 97 8.59 2.06 11.32
CA GLU A 97 7.44 2.60 12.03
C GLU A 97 6.68 3.58 11.12
N LEU A 98 5.37 3.37 11.01
CA LEU A 98 4.54 4.22 10.16
C LEU A 98 4.38 5.61 10.79
N ASP A 99 4.87 6.62 10.11
CA ASP A 99 4.74 8.02 10.52
C ASP A 99 4.26 8.86 9.32
N TRP A 100 3.06 9.41 9.45
CA TRP A 100 2.43 10.22 8.41
C TRP A 100 3.07 11.60 8.23
N THR A 101 3.98 11.99 9.11
CA THR A 101 4.75 13.24 8.96
C THR A 101 5.95 13.06 8.03
N PHE A 102 6.39 11.83 7.81
CA PHE A 102 7.56 11.48 6.99
C PHE A 102 8.80 12.31 7.41
N PRO A 103 9.29 12.12 8.64
CA PRO A 103 10.41 12.87 9.18
C PRO A 103 11.72 12.66 8.41
#